data_d2cebbf88432d7927efba7bcfa6dc3ef
#
_entry.id   d2cebbf88432d7927efba7bcfa6dc3ef
#
_cell.length_a   1.000
_cell.length_b   1.000
_cell.length_c   1.000
_cell.angle_alpha   90.00
_cell.angle_beta   90.00
_cell.angle_gamma   90.00
#
_symmetry.space_group_name_H-M   'P 1'
#
loop_
_entity.id
_entity.type
_entity.pdbx_description
1 polymer ?
#
loop_
_entity_poly.entity_id
_entity_poly.type
_entity_poly.pdbx_seq_one_letter_code
_entity_poly.pdbx_strand_id
1 'polypeptide(L)'
;MDFSIKAFDTKNTLAAAKTGCVAVAVFENKKLSAAAKALDQHGDITAALKSGDISGKAGSTLLLRGLAGTSAQRVLLVGMGADETVSEKNFVSAVNAALKAFASLGATDAIIAFPVEQVKERDLNWAVRAIVIASNDAEFRADRQKSKRDPAPAGVRKVAIATPAATPALKAALAQSIAIGNGMNLTRELGNLSPNVCTPTYLAGVARELAGDYGFDVEVLDRKQLEALKMGSFLAVAKGSEEAPKFI
;
A
#
# COMPACT_ATOMS: atom_id res chain seq x y z
N MET A 1 -4.49 -2.55 -6.88
CA MET A 1 -3.13 -2.26 -7.43
C MET A 1 -2.34 -3.54 -7.49
N ASP A 2 -1.58 -3.77 -8.58
CA ASP A 2 -0.75 -4.98 -8.75
C ASP A 2 0.68 -4.67 -8.32
N PHE A 3 1.30 -5.57 -7.53
CA PHE A 3 2.65 -5.36 -7.01
C PHE A 3 3.63 -6.39 -7.55
N SER A 4 4.88 -5.97 -7.72
CA SER A 4 6.00 -6.85 -8.06
C SER A 4 7.30 -6.39 -7.39
N ILE A 5 8.23 -7.33 -7.21
CA ILE A 5 9.61 -7.01 -6.81
C ILE A 5 10.45 -6.95 -8.07
N LYS A 6 11.24 -5.90 -8.24
CA LYS A 6 12.14 -5.73 -9.38
C LYS A 6 13.57 -5.46 -8.89
N ALA A 7 14.47 -6.35 -9.26
CA ALA A 7 15.88 -6.20 -8.93
C ALA A 7 16.56 -5.21 -9.87
N PHE A 8 17.38 -4.33 -9.30
CA PHE A 8 18.25 -3.42 -10.01
C PHE A 8 19.67 -3.57 -9.50
N ASP A 9 20.60 -3.71 -10.43
CA ASP A 9 22.04 -3.87 -10.20
C ASP A 9 22.85 -3.07 -11.22
N THR A 10 24.15 -3.36 -11.33
CA THR A 10 25.03 -2.69 -12.28
C THR A 10 24.73 -3.00 -13.76
N LYS A 11 24.09 -4.14 -14.07
CA LYS A 11 23.69 -4.56 -15.43
C LYS A 11 22.28 -4.11 -15.77
N ASN A 12 21.36 -4.24 -14.82
CA ASN A 12 19.97 -3.82 -14.94
C ASN A 12 19.77 -2.55 -14.11
N THR A 13 20.13 -1.40 -14.66
CA THR A 13 20.11 -0.14 -13.94
C THR A 13 18.71 0.48 -13.88
N LEU A 14 18.44 1.22 -12.80
CA LEU A 14 17.18 1.96 -12.64
C LEU A 14 16.98 2.98 -13.77
N ALA A 15 18.06 3.59 -14.27
CA ALA A 15 18.03 4.55 -15.36
C ALA A 15 17.56 3.93 -16.69
N ALA A 16 17.87 2.66 -16.94
CA ALA A 16 17.44 1.93 -18.13
C ALA A 16 16.01 1.38 -18.03
N ALA A 17 15.35 1.53 -16.88
CA ALA A 17 14.02 1.00 -16.65
C ALA A 17 12.95 1.70 -17.49
N LYS A 18 12.34 0.97 -18.43
CA LYS A 18 11.19 1.46 -19.21
C LYS A 18 9.93 1.36 -18.35
N THR A 19 9.43 2.51 -17.90
CA THR A 19 8.24 2.62 -17.03
C THR A 19 7.59 3.99 -17.17
N GLY A 20 6.33 4.09 -16.79
CA GLY A 20 5.61 5.35 -16.81
C GLY A 20 6.10 6.36 -15.76
N CYS A 21 6.61 5.87 -14.61
CA CYS A 21 7.18 6.72 -13.57
C CYS A 21 8.17 5.95 -12.68
N VAL A 22 9.23 6.63 -12.22
CA VAL A 22 10.11 6.16 -11.13
C VAL A 22 10.02 7.15 -9.98
N ALA A 23 9.66 6.68 -8.77
CA ALA A 23 9.71 7.48 -7.55
C ALA A 23 11.03 7.25 -6.81
N VAL A 24 11.77 8.31 -6.52
CA VAL A 24 13.05 8.28 -5.79
C VAL A 24 13.04 9.29 -4.64
N ALA A 25 13.80 9.00 -3.59
CA ALA A 25 13.86 9.84 -2.41
C ALA A 25 14.92 10.95 -2.54
N VAL A 26 14.57 12.13 -1.99
CA VAL A 26 15.47 13.26 -1.75
C VAL A 26 15.35 13.74 -0.31
N PHE A 27 16.34 14.44 0.22
CA PHE A 27 16.42 14.83 1.64
C PHE A 27 16.55 16.34 1.85
N GLU A 28 16.23 16.82 3.04
CA GLU A 28 16.24 18.25 3.40
C GLU A 28 17.61 18.91 3.21
N ASN A 29 18.70 18.18 3.46
CA ASN A 29 20.06 18.69 3.32
C ASN A 29 20.56 18.75 1.87
N LYS A 30 19.66 18.85 0.90
CA LYS A 30 19.96 18.82 -0.54
C LYS A 30 20.70 17.54 -0.95
N LYS A 31 20.51 16.45 -0.21
CA LYS A 31 21.11 15.14 -0.50
C LYS A 31 20.14 14.28 -1.31
N LEU A 32 20.72 13.43 -2.12
CA LEU A 32 20.03 12.45 -2.97
C LEU A 32 20.17 11.05 -2.36
N SER A 33 19.13 10.25 -2.42
CA SER A 33 19.27 8.81 -2.21
C SER A 33 20.15 8.17 -3.28
N ALA A 34 20.63 6.93 -3.05
CA ALA A 34 21.43 6.22 -4.05
C ALA A 34 20.66 6.07 -5.37
N ALA A 35 19.36 5.77 -5.31
CA ALA A 35 18.50 5.68 -6.48
C ALA A 35 18.38 7.03 -7.23
N ALA A 36 18.19 8.13 -6.49
CA ALA A 36 18.13 9.47 -7.10
C ALA A 36 19.45 9.85 -7.76
N LYS A 37 20.60 9.56 -7.13
CA LYS A 37 21.94 9.78 -7.71
C LYS A 37 22.14 9.00 -9.01
N ALA A 38 21.66 7.75 -9.08
CA ALA A 38 21.77 6.92 -10.27
C ALA A 38 20.98 7.50 -11.47
N LEU A 39 19.91 8.27 -11.21
CA LEU A 39 19.12 8.94 -12.24
C LEU A 39 19.62 10.35 -12.58
N ASP A 40 20.42 10.98 -11.71
CA ASP A 40 20.89 12.37 -11.83
C ASP A 40 22.17 12.49 -12.69
N GLN A 41 22.16 11.88 -13.86
CA GLN A 41 23.35 11.81 -14.73
C GLN A 41 23.80 13.19 -15.28
N HIS A 42 22.85 14.11 -15.40
CA HIS A 42 23.10 15.47 -15.92
C HIS A 42 22.94 16.58 -14.87
N GLY A 43 22.66 16.22 -13.61
CA GLY A 43 22.55 17.17 -12.51
C GLY A 43 21.19 17.86 -12.39
N ASP A 44 20.18 17.44 -13.14
CA ASP A 44 18.85 18.07 -13.14
C ASP A 44 18.13 17.92 -11.78
N ILE A 45 18.26 16.76 -11.13
CA ILE A 45 17.68 16.51 -9.79
C ILE A 45 18.42 17.38 -8.77
N THR A 46 19.75 17.43 -8.86
CA THR A 46 20.58 18.30 -8.01
C THR A 46 20.22 19.76 -8.20
N ALA A 47 19.98 20.20 -9.43
CA ALA A 47 19.57 21.56 -9.74
C ALA A 47 18.21 21.90 -9.10
N ALA A 48 17.22 21.03 -9.23
CA ALA A 48 15.90 21.19 -8.62
C ALA A 48 15.94 21.31 -7.09
N LEU A 49 16.83 20.56 -6.42
CA LEU A 49 17.07 20.71 -4.98
C LEU A 49 17.79 22.02 -4.62
N LYS A 50 18.74 22.46 -5.45
CA LYS A 50 19.47 23.71 -5.19
C LYS A 50 18.61 24.94 -5.41
N SER A 51 17.75 24.94 -6.45
CA SER A 51 16.79 26.03 -6.72
C SER A 51 15.67 26.14 -5.67
N GLY A 52 15.41 25.03 -4.94
CA GLY A 52 14.32 24.97 -3.96
C GLY A 52 12.99 24.56 -4.53
N ASP A 53 12.95 24.05 -5.77
CA ASP A 53 11.73 23.50 -6.38
C ASP A 53 11.17 22.32 -5.58
N ILE A 54 12.05 21.63 -4.86
CA ILE A 54 11.67 20.65 -3.84
C ILE A 54 12.54 20.85 -2.59
N SER A 55 11.90 20.86 -1.42
CA SER A 55 12.59 21.10 -0.14
C SER A 55 13.23 19.85 0.48
N GLY A 56 12.84 18.64 0.04
CA GLY A 56 13.20 17.39 0.68
C GLY A 56 12.46 17.06 1.97
N LYS A 57 11.59 17.93 2.49
CA LYS A 57 10.73 17.64 3.65
C LYS A 57 9.87 16.40 3.39
N ALA A 58 9.66 15.60 4.44
CA ALA A 58 8.88 14.37 4.32
C ALA A 58 7.51 14.62 3.67
N GLY A 59 7.22 13.89 2.58
CA GLY A 59 5.99 14.01 1.81
C GLY A 59 5.95 15.13 0.78
N SER A 60 7.01 15.98 0.64
CA SER A 60 7.10 16.91 -0.49
C SER A 60 7.33 16.14 -1.80
N THR A 61 6.78 16.62 -2.92
CA THR A 61 6.92 15.96 -4.22
C THR A 61 7.22 16.94 -5.34
N LEU A 62 8.02 16.49 -6.31
CA LEU A 62 8.25 17.20 -7.58
C LEU A 62 8.27 16.18 -8.71
N LEU A 63 7.49 16.41 -9.76
CA LEU A 63 7.45 15.56 -10.95
C LEU A 63 8.29 16.14 -12.05
N LEU A 64 9.34 15.42 -12.45
CA LEU A 64 10.17 15.72 -13.62
C LEU A 64 9.73 14.87 -14.80
N ARG A 65 9.69 15.47 -15.99
CA ARG A 65 9.37 14.79 -17.25
C ARG A 65 10.56 14.84 -18.17
N GLY A 66 10.82 13.71 -18.86
CA GLY A 66 11.89 13.67 -19.87
C GLY A 66 13.29 13.90 -19.27
N LEU A 67 13.54 13.39 -18.05
CA LEU A 67 14.84 13.50 -17.41
C LEU A 67 15.91 12.82 -18.27
N ALA A 68 16.91 13.59 -18.70
CA ALA A 68 17.98 13.10 -19.57
C ALA A 68 18.76 11.94 -18.91
N GLY A 69 19.18 10.96 -19.72
CA GLY A 69 19.87 9.76 -19.23
C GLY A 69 18.96 8.69 -18.59
N THR A 70 17.61 8.89 -18.59
CA THR A 70 16.67 7.90 -18.09
C THR A 70 15.70 7.41 -19.17
N SER A 71 15.29 6.13 -19.09
CA SER A 71 14.26 5.54 -19.96
C SER A 71 12.86 5.68 -19.40
N ALA A 72 12.72 6.14 -18.15
CA ALA A 72 11.43 6.40 -17.53
C ALA A 72 10.80 7.67 -18.13
N GLN A 73 9.50 7.61 -18.41
CA GLN A 73 8.79 8.79 -18.95
C GLN A 73 8.74 9.96 -17.93
N ARG A 74 8.76 9.64 -16.65
CA ARG A 74 8.68 10.58 -15.53
C ARG A 74 9.54 10.12 -14.37
N VAL A 75 10.10 11.06 -13.64
CA VAL A 75 10.75 10.81 -12.35
C VAL A 75 10.04 11.66 -11.29
N LEU A 76 9.50 10.99 -10.27
CA LEU A 76 8.89 11.64 -9.12
C LEU A 76 9.91 11.72 -7.99
N LEU A 77 10.34 12.93 -7.68
CA LEU A 77 11.13 13.18 -6.49
C LEU A 77 10.22 13.24 -5.28
N VAL A 78 10.58 12.54 -4.21
CA VAL A 78 9.80 12.49 -2.97
C VAL A 78 10.69 12.83 -1.79
N GLY A 79 10.33 13.86 -1.05
CA GLY A 79 11.02 14.26 0.18
C GLY A 79 10.84 13.20 1.28
N MET A 80 11.92 12.84 1.96
CA MET A 80 11.93 11.84 3.03
C MET A 80 12.42 12.43 4.37
N GLY A 81 12.64 13.77 4.43
CA GLY A 81 13.13 14.47 5.62
C GLY A 81 14.64 14.43 5.77
N ALA A 82 15.15 14.32 7.00
CA ALA A 82 16.59 14.21 7.25
C ALA A 82 17.15 12.87 6.74
N ASP A 83 18.39 12.90 6.24
CA ASP A 83 19.01 11.76 5.55
C ASP A 83 19.78 10.79 6.46
N GLU A 84 20.17 11.20 7.66
CA GLU A 84 21.00 10.37 8.55
C GLU A 84 20.23 9.18 9.15
N THR A 85 18.96 9.40 9.47
CA THR A 85 18.06 8.33 9.97
C THR A 85 16.64 8.67 9.58
N VAL A 86 16.10 7.92 8.64
CA VAL A 86 14.70 8.05 8.24
C VAL A 86 13.83 7.34 9.28
N SER A 87 12.86 8.05 9.83
CA SER A 87 11.85 7.42 10.69
C SER A 87 10.84 6.64 9.85
N GLU A 88 10.22 5.60 10.46
CA GLU A 88 9.10 4.87 9.83
C GLU A 88 8.00 5.82 9.36
N LYS A 89 7.67 6.81 10.20
CA LYS A 89 6.67 7.84 9.88
C LYS A 89 7.02 8.59 8.60
N ASN A 90 8.28 9.01 8.44
CA ASN A 90 8.74 9.72 7.26
C ASN A 90 8.73 8.83 6.01
N PHE A 91 9.13 7.55 6.15
CA PHE A 91 9.07 6.56 5.07
C PHE A 91 7.63 6.37 4.59
N VAL A 92 6.69 6.10 5.51
CA VAL A 92 5.27 5.92 5.19
C VAL A 92 4.66 7.21 4.61
N SER A 93 5.05 8.39 5.11
CA SER A 93 4.64 9.68 4.54
C SER A 93 5.11 9.84 3.09
N ALA A 94 6.35 9.47 2.79
CA ALA A 94 6.89 9.50 1.43
C ALA A 94 6.16 8.50 0.51
N VAL A 95 5.86 7.29 1.00
CA VAL A 95 5.06 6.30 0.26
C VAL A 95 3.67 6.87 -0.07
N ASN A 96 2.97 7.43 0.91
CA ASN A 96 1.65 8.02 0.72
C ASN A 96 1.68 9.18 -0.29
N ALA A 97 2.72 10.03 -0.24
CA ALA A 97 2.90 11.13 -1.17
C ALA A 97 3.13 10.62 -2.61
N ALA A 98 3.94 9.56 -2.78
CA ALA A 98 4.14 8.92 -4.07
C ALA A 98 2.82 8.33 -4.62
N LEU A 99 2.07 7.61 -3.80
CA LEU A 99 0.79 7.01 -4.19
C LEU A 99 -0.25 8.06 -4.58
N LYS A 100 -0.32 9.16 -3.82
CA LYS A 100 -1.19 10.30 -4.15
C LYS A 100 -0.83 10.91 -5.50
N ALA A 101 0.46 11.09 -5.79
CA ALA A 101 0.92 11.55 -7.07
C ALA A 101 0.58 10.55 -8.18
N PHE A 102 0.80 9.25 -7.96
CA PHE A 102 0.49 8.17 -8.92
C PHE A 102 -0.99 8.13 -9.32
N ALA A 103 -1.90 8.43 -8.41
CA ALA A 103 -3.35 8.42 -8.67
C ALA A 103 -3.77 9.43 -9.75
N SER A 104 -3.01 10.51 -9.95
CA SER A 104 -3.29 11.56 -10.94
C SER A 104 -2.36 11.53 -12.17
N LEU A 105 -1.42 10.58 -12.23
CA LEU A 105 -0.52 10.47 -13.38
C LEU A 105 -1.19 9.80 -14.57
N GLY A 106 -0.92 10.32 -15.77
CA GLY A 106 -1.20 9.62 -17.02
C GLY A 106 -0.19 8.50 -17.30
N ALA A 107 -0.02 7.59 -16.33
CA ALA A 107 0.85 6.43 -16.40
C ALA A 107 0.12 5.23 -15.81
N THR A 108 0.36 4.03 -16.34
CA THR A 108 -0.27 2.78 -15.88
C THR A 108 0.60 2.01 -14.91
N ASP A 109 1.90 2.28 -14.92
CA ASP A 109 2.89 1.60 -14.09
C ASP A 109 3.89 2.57 -13.47
N ALA A 110 4.45 2.19 -12.32
CA ALA A 110 5.51 2.93 -11.64
C ALA A 110 6.47 2.00 -10.90
N ILE A 111 7.65 2.55 -10.60
CA ILE A 111 8.66 1.91 -9.75
C ILE A 111 8.85 2.79 -8.51
N ILE A 112 8.82 2.21 -7.31
CA ILE A 112 9.23 2.86 -6.06
C ILE A 112 10.63 2.38 -5.71
N ALA A 113 11.60 3.31 -5.67
CA ALA A 113 13.01 3.06 -5.36
C ALA A 113 13.42 3.91 -4.14
N PHE A 114 12.92 3.56 -2.97
CA PHE A 114 13.18 4.26 -1.71
C PHE A 114 14.29 3.59 -0.90
N PRO A 115 15.12 4.36 -0.16
CA PRO A 115 16.27 3.86 0.60
C PRO A 115 15.82 3.24 1.92
N VAL A 116 15.55 1.94 1.92
CA VAL A 116 15.12 1.21 3.13
C VAL A 116 16.23 1.07 4.14
N GLU A 117 17.47 0.96 3.66
CA GLU A 117 18.68 0.87 4.49
C GLU A 117 18.89 2.07 5.43
N GLN A 118 18.21 3.18 5.16
CA GLN A 118 18.23 4.38 5.99
C GLN A 118 17.10 4.41 7.03
N VAL A 119 16.18 3.44 7.01
CA VAL A 119 15.11 3.35 7.99
C VAL A 119 15.59 2.55 9.20
N LYS A 120 15.63 3.21 10.36
CA LYS A 120 16.16 2.62 11.60
C LYS A 120 15.43 1.31 11.93
N GLU A 121 16.23 0.26 12.20
CA GLU A 121 15.75 -1.07 12.64
C GLU A 121 14.69 -1.71 11.72
N ARG A 122 14.71 -1.37 10.42
CA ARG A 122 13.79 -1.91 9.42
C ARG A 122 14.54 -2.53 8.25
N ASP A 123 13.93 -3.57 7.69
CA ASP A 123 14.45 -4.33 6.54
C ASP A 123 13.57 -4.17 5.30
N LEU A 124 13.99 -4.79 4.20
CA LEU A 124 13.25 -4.78 2.94
C LEU A 124 11.87 -5.47 3.05
N ASN A 125 11.71 -6.48 3.93
CA ASN A 125 10.42 -7.14 4.11
C ASN A 125 9.41 -6.18 4.75
N TRP A 126 9.87 -5.39 5.74
CA TRP A 126 9.06 -4.33 6.34
C TRP A 126 8.67 -3.27 5.31
N ALA A 127 9.61 -2.83 4.47
CA ALA A 127 9.33 -1.79 3.47
C ALA A 127 8.32 -2.27 2.41
N VAL A 128 8.45 -3.50 1.94
CA VAL A 128 7.48 -4.12 1.02
C VAL A 128 6.09 -4.10 1.67
N ARG A 129 5.98 -4.51 2.94
CA ARG A 129 4.71 -4.49 3.68
C ARG A 129 4.16 -3.07 3.82
N ALA A 130 4.99 -2.11 4.21
CA ALA A 130 4.58 -0.71 4.37
C ALA A 130 4.02 -0.12 3.06
N ILE A 131 4.68 -0.38 1.92
CA ILE A 131 4.24 0.09 0.61
C ILE A 131 2.90 -0.55 0.22
N VAL A 132 2.74 -1.86 0.38
CA VAL A 132 1.51 -2.57 0.01
C VAL A 132 0.33 -2.13 0.88
N ILE A 133 0.52 -2.04 2.20
CA ILE A 133 -0.54 -1.60 3.12
C ILE A 133 -0.95 -0.16 2.83
N ALA A 134 0.00 0.76 2.69
CA ALA A 134 -0.29 2.14 2.34
C ALA A 134 -1.05 2.26 1.00
N SER A 135 -0.72 1.41 0.02
CA SER A 135 -1.42 1.37 -1.26
C SER A 135 -2.87 0.88 -1.11
N ASN A 136 -3.10 -0.16 -0.30
CA ASN A 136 -4.45 -0.62 0.01
C ASN A 136 -5.28 0.46 0.72
N ASP A 137 -4.64 1.19 1.65
CA ASP A 137 -5.28 2.30 2.34
C ASP A 137 -5.69 3.42 1.37
N ALA A 138 -4.82 3.76 0.43
CA ALA A 138 -5.06 4.79 -0.56
C ALA A 138 -6.13 4.40 -1.61
N GLU A 139 -6.27 3.11 -1.92
CA GLU A 139 -7.24 2.59 -2.90
C GLU A 139 -8.59 2.24 -2.30
N PHE A 140 -8.67 2.01 -0.99
CA PHE A 140 -9.91 1.59 -0.35
C PHE A 140 -11.02 2.62 -0.51
N ARG A 141 -12.20 2.15 -0.91
CA ARG A 141 -13.39 2.98 -1.14
C ARG A 141 -14.62 2.31 -0.55
N ALA A 142 -15.21 2.96 0.44
CA ALA A 142 -16.50 2.53 1.01
C ALA A 142 -17.67 3.00 0.11
N ASP A 143 -17.75 2.46 -1.11
CA ASP A 143 -18.75 2.87 -2.10
C ASP A 143 -19.64 1.73 -2.61
N ARG A 144 -19.55 0.54 -2.01
CA ARG A 144 -20.32 -0.65 -2.41
C ARG A 144 -21.83 -0.42 -2.40
N GLN A 145 -22.32 0.37 -1.43
CA GLN A 145 -23.75 0.68 -1.27
C GLN A 145 -24.18 1.99 -1.92
N LYS A 146 -23.28 2.72 -2.58
CA LYS A 146 -23.64 3.94 -3.30
C LYS A 146 -24.37 3.59 -4.59
N SER A 147 -25.49 4.26 -4.86
CA SER A 147 -26.24 4.15 -6.12
C SER A 147 -25.41 4.65 -7.32
N LYS A 148 -24.57 5.67 -7.09
CA LYS A 148 -23.63 6.19 -8.09
C LYS A 148 -22.22 6.14 -7.50
N ARG A 149 -21.37 5.34 -8.08
CA ARG A 149 -19.96 5.25 -7.70
C ARG A 149 -19.14 6.26 -8.48
N ASP A 150 -18.18 6.92 -7.80
CA ASP A 150 -17.23 7.74 -8.50
C ASP A 150 -16.31 6.86 -9.37
N PRO A 151 -15.86 7.32 -10.54
CA PRO A 151 -14.94 6.56 -11.38
C PRO A 151 -13.66 6.23 -10.61
N ALA A 152 -13.09 5.05 -10.86
CA ALA A 152 -11.80 4.69 -10.29
C ALA A 152 -10.72 5.67 -10.82
N PRO A 153 -9.73 6.05 -9.99
CA PRO A 153 -8.62 6.88 -10.45
C PRO A 153 -7.95 6.28 -11.69
N ALA A 154 -7.66 7.11 -12.68
CA ALA A 154 -7.06 6.69 -13.96
C ALA A 154 -5.53 6.53 -13.90
N GLY A 155 -4.92 6.62 -12.71
CA GLY A 155 -3.48 6.60 -12.51
C GLY A 155 -2.83 5.20 -12.54
N VAL A 156 -1.69 5.11 -11.89
CA VAL A 156 -0.86 3.90 -11.82
C VAL A 156 -1.65 2.74 -11.20
N ARG A 157 -1.58 1.58 -11.89
CA ARG A 157 -2.21 0.31 -11.44
C ARG A 157 -1.19 -0.78 -11.13
N LYS A 158 0.05 -0.65 -11.63
CA LYS A 158 1.13 -1.60 -11.40
C LYS A 158 2.28 -0.90 -10.72
N VAL A 159 2.69 -1.39 -9.55
CA VAL A 159 3.82 -0.85 -8.80
C VAL A 159 4.90 -1.93 -8.66
N ALA A 160 6.09 -1.63 -9.17
CA ALA A 160 7.27 -2.42 -8.89
C ALA A 160 8.04 -1.80 -7.72
N ILE A 161 8.43 -2.62 -6.75
CA ILE A 161 9.27 -2.20 -5.63
C ILE A 161 10.70 -2.54 -6.02
N ALA A 162 11.55 -1.51 -6.11
CA ALA A 162 12.95 -1.65 -6.46
C ALA A 162 13.73 -2.22 -5.26
N THR A 163 14.52 -3.26 -5.54
CA THR A 163 15.35 -3.94 -4.53
C THR A 163 16.69 -4.31 -5.15
N PRO A 164 17.76 -4.54 -4.35
CA PRO A 164 19.03 -5.04 -4.89
C PRO A 164 18.91 -6.45 -5.48
N ALA A 165 18.02 -7.29 -4.95
CA ALA A 165 17.78 -8.65 -5.42
C ALA A 165 16.32 -9.07 -5.20
N ALA A 166 15.75 -9.82 -6.13
CA ALA A 166 14.40 -10.40 -6.00
C ALA A 166 14.46 -11.78 -5.33
N THR A 167 14.74 -11.80 -4.02
CA THR A 167 14.89 -13.05 -3.25
C THR A 167 13.56 -13.76 -3.01
N PRO A 168 13.56 -15.09 -2.76
CA PRO A 168 12.37 -15.82 -2.36
C PRO A 168 11.71 -15.24 -1.11
N ALA A 169 12.50 -14.78 -0.13
CA ALA A 169 12.01 -14.14 1.09
C ALA A 169 11.22 -12.86 0.80
N LEU A 170 11.71 -11.98 -0.08
CA LEU A 170 10.98 -10.78 -0.49
C LEU A 170 9.70 -11.08 -1.26
N LYS A 171 9.72 -12.12 -2.11
CA LYS A 171 8.50 -12.56 -2.81
C LYS A 171 7.46 -13.10 -1.82
N ALA A 172 7.88 -13.86 -0.82
CA ALA A 172 7.01 -14.32 0.26
C ALA A 172 6.46 -13.15 1.08
N ALA A 173 7.30 -12.18 1.45
CA ALA A 173 6.89 -10.97 2.14
C ALA A 173 5.86 -10.15 1.33
N LEU A 174 6.03 -10.06 0.01
CA LEU A 174 5.06 -9.42 -0.88
C LEU A 174 3.72 -10.17 -0.86
N ALA A 175 3.73 -11.49 -1.04
CA ALA A 175 2.50 -12.31 -1.02
C ALA A 175 1.76 -12.19 0.33
N GLN A 176 2.48 -12.24 1.45
CA GLN A 176 1.92 -12.02 2.78
C GLN A 176 1.33 -10.61 2.94
N SER A 177 2.02 -9.59 2.42
CA SER A 177 1.56 -8.21 2.51
C SER A 177 0.27 -7.98 1.73
N ILE A 178 0.13 -8.61 0.56
CA ILE A 178 -1.09 -8.59 -0.25
C ILE A 178 -2.23 -9.28 0.50
N ALA A 179 -1.97 -10.45 1.11
CA ALA A 179 -2.96 -11.16 1.90
C ALA A 179 -3.44 -10.35 3.12
N ILE A 180 -2.51 -9.70 3.84
CA ILE A 180 -2.83 -8.78 4.95
C ILE A 180 -3.71 -7.63 4.44
N GLY A 181 -3.32 -6.98 3.34
CA GLY A 181 -4.08 -5.89 2.74
C GLY A 181 -5.50 -6.30 2.34
N ASN A 182 -5.67 -7.49 1.77
CA ASN A 182 -6.98 -8.04 1.42
C ASN A 182 -7.85 -8.25 2.68
N GLY A 183 -7.28 -8.81 3.75
CA GLY A 183 -7.98 -8.98 5.04
C GLY A 183 -8.38 -7.65 5.67
N MET A 184 -7.50 -6.64 5.61
CA MET A 184 -7.81 -5.27 6.07
C MET A 184 -8.96 -4.65 5.26
N ASN A 185 -8.98 -4.84 3.94
CA ASN A 185 -10.05 -4.33 3.08
C ASN A 185 -11.38 -5.03 3.37
N LEU A 186 -11.37 -6.36 3.57
CA LEU A 186 -12.57 -7.10 3.97
C LEU A 186 -13.12 -6.57 5.31
N THR A 187 -12.26 -6.40 6.31
CA THR A 187 -12.66 -5.86 7.62
C THR A 187 -13.29 -4.47 7.49
N ARG A 188 -12.67 -3.59 6.69
CA ARG A 188 -13.20 -2.25 6.42
C ARG A 188 -14.53 -2.30 5.68
N GLU A 189 -14.66 -3.19 4.71
CA GLU A 189 -15.89 -3.36 3.96
C GLU A 189 -17.03 -3.79 4.90
N LEU A 190 -16.82 -4.81 5.73
CA LEU A 190 -17.80 -5.27 6.72
C LEU A 190 -18.19 -4.16 7.70
N GLY A 191 -17.21 -3.39 8.20
CA GLY A 191 -17.45 -2.27 9.11
C GLY A 191 -18.16 -1.07 8.49
N ASN A 192 -18.14 -0.93 7.15
CA ASN A 192 -18.81 0.15 6.42
C ASN A 192 -20.19 -0.23 5.87
N LEU A 193 -20.55 -1.51 5.89
CA LEU A 193 -21.90 -1.94 5.49
C LEU A 193 -22.94 -1.43 6.50
N SER A 194 -24.11 -1.08 5.98
CA SER A 194 -25.24 -0.70 6.83
C SER A 194 -25.78 -1.90 7.62
N PRO A 195 -26.38 -1.70 8.81
CA PRO A 195 -26.81 -2.77 9.70
C PRO A 195 -27.91 -3.68 9.12
N ASN A 196 -28.68 -3.19 8.16
CA ASN A 196 -29.67 -3.98 7.44
C ASN A 196 -29.05 -4.95 6.41
N VAL A 197 -27.76 -4.81 6.10
CA VAL A 197 -26.99 -5.71 5.23
C VAL A 197 -26.02 -6.55 6.06
N CYS A 198 -25.22 -5.92 6.91
CA CYS A 198 -24.23 -6.61 7.75
C CYS A 198 -24.89 -7.13 9.04
N THR A 199 -25.79 -8.10 8.87
CA THR A 199 -26.47 -8.81 9.98
C THR A 199 -25.59 -9.93 10.52
N PRO A 200 -25.88 -10.50 11.71
CA PRO A 200 -25.19 -11.70 12.20
C PRO A 200 -25.20 -12.86 11.19
N THR A 201 -26.33 -13.06 10.50
CA THR A 201 -26.46 -14.08 9.45
C THR A 201 -25.52 -13.81 8.26
N TYR A 202 -25.38 -12.54 7.84
CA TYR A 202 -24.45 -12.14 6.79
C TYR A 202 -22.99 -12.43 7.19
N LEU A 203 -22.59 -12.05 8.42
CA LEU A 203 -21.23 -12.31 8.93
C LEU A 203 -20.93 -13.82 9.00
N ALA A 204 -21.90 -14.64 9.43
CA ALA A 204 -21.76 -16.09 9.41
C ALA A 204 -21.58 -16.66 7.99
N GLY A 205 -22.26 -16.06 7.00
CA GLY A 205 -22.07 -16.38 5.57
C GLY A 205 -20.66 -16.08 5.12
N VAL A 206 -20.15 -14.87 5.38
CA VAL A 206 -18.78 -14.46 5.05
C VAL A 206 -17.74 -15.38 5.69
N ALA A 207 -17.94 -15.77 6.96
CA ALA A 207 -17.03 -16.69 7.64
C ALA A 207 -16.96 -18.06 6.94
N ARG A 208 -18.11 -18.59 6.49
CA ARG A 208 -18.16 -19.85 5.74
C ARG A 208 -17.51 -19.76 4.37
N GLU A 209 -17.71 -18.64 3.66
CA GLU A 209 -17.05 -18.38 2.38
C GLU A 209 -15.52 -18.36 2.56
N LEU A 210 -15.02 -17.62 3.56
CA LEU A 210 -13.60 -17.59 3.89
C LEU A 210 -13.04 -18.98 4.24
N ALA A 211 -13.79 -19.78 5.02
CA ALA A 211 -13.40 -21.14 5.36
C ALA A 211 -13.26 -22.02 4.11
N GLY A 212 -14.21 -21.90 3.17
CA GLY A 212 -14.16 -22.61 1.88
C GLY A 212 -12.98 -22.17 1.00
N ASP A 213 -12.71 -20.86 0.93
CA ASP A 213 -11.67 -20.30 0.09
C ASP A 213 -10.26 -20.57 0.62
N TYR A 214 -10.09 -20.59 1.95
CA TYR A 214 -8.77 -20.66 2.58
C TYR A 214 -8.49 -21.96 3.34
N GLY A 215 -9.45 -22.87 3.42
CA GLY A 215 -9.26 -24.23 3.97
C GLY A 215 -9.07 -24.27 5.48
N PHE A 216 -9.77 -23.43 6.24
CA PHE A 216 -9.86 -23.51 7.69
C PHE A 216 -11.30 -23.89 8.15
N ASP A 217 -11.44 -24.38 9.37
CA ASP A 217 -12.73 -24.78 9.91
C ASP A 217 -13.48 -23.58 10.48
N VAL A 218 -14.80 -23.54 10.27
CA VAL A 218 -15.73 -22.56 10.86
C VAL A 218 -16.93 -23.28 11.47
N GLU A 219 -17.17 -23.01 12.72
CA GLU A 219 -18.40 -23.41 13.40
C GLU A 219 -19.29 -22.17 13.63
N VAL A 220 -20.58 -22.30 13.35
CA VAL A 220 -21.55 -21.23 13.58
C VAL A 220 -22.67 -21.78 14.45
N LEU A 221 -22.78 -21.24 15.66
CA LEU A 221 -23.78 -21.64 16.62
C LEU A 221 -25.05 -20.77 16.51
N ASP A 222 -26.16 -21.40 16.39
CA ASP A 222 -27.49 -20.77 16.38
C ASP A 222 -28.09 -20.66 17.79
N ARG A 223 -29.20 -19.92 17.93
CA ARG A 223 -29.88 -19.65 19.20
C ARG A 223 -30.06 -20.92 20.07
N LYS A 224 -30.51 -22.04 19.50
CA LYS A 224 -30.71 -23.31 20.25
C LYS A 224 -29.42 -23.84 20.88
N GLN A 225 -28.30 -23.74 20.15
CA GLN A 225 -27.01 -24.18 20.65
C GLN A 225 -26.51 -23.23 21.74
N LEU A 226 -26.71 -21.89 21.55
CA LEU A 226 -26.37 -20.88 22.54
C LEU A 226 -27.16 -21.03 23.84
N GLU A 227 -28.42 -21.41 23.76
CA GLU A 227 -29.29 -21.75 24.92
C GLU A 227 -28.76 -22.99 25.64
N ALA A 228 -28.43 -24.05 24.90
CA ALA A 228 -27.85 -25.27 25.46
C ALA A 228 -26.50 -25.01 26.17
N LEU A 229 -25.69 -24.12 25.64
CA LEU A 229 -24.44 -23.67 26.25
C LEU A 229 -24.62 -22.65 27.38
N LYS A 230 -25.87 -22.29 27.71
CA LYS A 230 -26.21 -21.31 28.76
C LYS A 230 -25.54 -19.95 28.59
N MET A 231 -25.40 -19.48 27.35
CA MET A 231 -24.77 -18.17 27.00
C MET A 231 -25.77 -17.02 27.27
N GLY A 232 -26.21 -16.87 28.53
CA GLY A 232 -27.29 -15.96 28.93
C GLY A 232 -27.00 -14.50 28.61
N SER A 233 -25.80 -14.02 28.85
CA SER A 233 -25.41 -12.63 28.56
C SER A 233 -25.47 -12.31 27.06
N PHE A 234 -24.99 -13.23 26.24
CA PHE A 234 -25.04 -13.10 24.77
C PHE A 234 -26.50 -13.07 24.27
N LEU A 235 -27.33 -14.00 24.76
CA LEU A 235 -28.73 -14.07 24.41
C LEU A 235 -29.55 -12.87 24.93
N ALA A 236 -29.16 -12.30 26.08
CA ALA A 236 -29.82 -11.09 26.60
C ALA A 236 -29.62 -9.88 25.67
N VAL A 237 -28.44 -9.70 25.13
CA VAL A 237 -28.17 -8.65 24.12
C VAL A 237 -28.95 -8.91 22.84
N ALA A 238 -29.01 -10.15 22.39
CA ALA A 238 -29.72 -10.53 21.18
C ALA A 238 -31.25 -10.35 21.23
N LYS A 239 -31.84 -10.25 22.43
CA LYS A 239 -33.31 -10.03 22.59
C LYS A 239 -33.80 -8.70 22.00
N GLY A 240 -32.91 -7.73 21.82
CA GLY A 240 -33.25 -6.43 21.25
C GLY A 240 -33.38 -6.40 19.73
N SER A 241 -33.21 -7.54 19.05
CA SER A 241 -33.26 -7.62 17.58
C SER A 241 -34.13 -8.77 17.11
N GLU A 242 -34.83 -8.59 15.98
CA GLU A 242 -35.50 -9.65 15.24
C GLU A 242 -34.50 -10.57 14.49
N GLU A 243 -33.28 -10.10 14.25
CA GLU A 243 -32.23 -10.90 13.62
C GLU A 243 -31.76 -12.04 14.53
N ALA A 244 -31.63 -13.22 13.95
CA ALA A 244 -31.17 -14.39 14.68
C ALA A 244 -29.71 -14.22 15.14
N PRO A 245 -29.40 -14.42 16.44
CA PRO A 245 -28.05 -14.38 16.93
C PRO A 245 -27.19 -15.48 16.30
N LYS A 246 -25.93 -15.16 16.02
CA LYS A 246 -24.91 -16.09 15.54
C LYS A 246 -23.65 -15.91 16.37
N PHE A 247 -23.05 -17.04 16.76
CA PHE A 247 -21.71 -17.09 17.33
C PHE A 247 -20.82 -17.84 16.35
N ILE A 248 -19.74 -17.19 15.93
CA ILE A 248 -18.88 -17.68 14.84
C ILE A 248 -17.51 -18.02 15.42
#